data_1198bd1a6d25621482bbbbb0d3eaa19a
#
_entry.id   1198bd1a6d25621482bbbbb0d3eaa19a
#
_cell.length_a   1.000
_cell.length_b   1.000
_cell.length_c   1.000
_cell.angle_alpha   90.00
_cell.angle_beta   90.00
_cell.angle_gamma   90.00
#
_symmetry.space_group_name_H-M   'P 1'
#
loop_
_entity.id
_entity.type
_entity.pdbx_description
1 polymer ?
#
loop_
_entity_poly.entity_id
_entity_poly.type
_entity_poly.pdbx_seq_one_letter_code
_entity_poly.pdbx_strand_id
1 'polypeptide(L)'
;EEFAAAVIRELAEEKGLHLQYMVVSEAGASVYSASKLAAEEFPQYDVNLRSAVSIARRLQDPLAELVKIDPKAVGVGQYQHDMPQKRLNETLDGVVEDCVNSVGVDLNTASAPLLARVAGITNATAKNIVAWREEEGAFTSRAQLKKVKGLGPKAFEQCAGFLRLPESKQVLDRTGVHPESYDAAKKLAELLDIDLKNAGKPEMANLPDKLRAYGAEKAAAECGVGVPTLQDIVKELVKPGRDPRDELPAPILRTDVLELKDLKPGMVLTGTVRNVIDFGVFVDIGVHQDGLVHISQVSNKFIKHPSEVVSVGDVVKVVVLEVDEKKKRISLSMKQAK
;
A
#
# COMPACT_ATOMS: atom_id res chain seq x y z
N GLU A 1 22.37 -5.75 -8.98
CA GLU A 1 21.25 -5.39 -9.85
C GLU A 1 21.50 -5.86 -11.29
N GLU A 2 22.55 -5.38 -11.97
CA GLU A 2 22.92 -5.74 -13.36
C GLU A 2 23.01 -7.25 -13.56
N PHE A 3 23.70 -7.95 -12.67
CA PHE A 3 23.82 -9.40 -12.71
C PHE A 3 22.46 -10.11 -12.65
N ALA A 4 21.59 -9.72 -11.73
CA ALA A 4 20.27 -10.30 -11.58
C ALA A 4 19.39 -10.05 -12.82
N ALA A 5 19.45 -8.83 -13.37
CA ALA A 5 18.72 -8.47 -14.57
C ALA A 5 19.24 -9.22 -15.81
N ALA A 6 20.55 -9.43 -15.91
CA ALA A 6 21.16 -10.25 -16.98
C ALA A 6 20.69 -11.72 -16.91
N VAL A 7 20.70 -12.32 -15.70
CA VAL A 7 20.20 -13.68 -15.49
C VAL A 7 18.70 -13.81 -15.81
N ILE A 8 17.87 -12.82 -15.43
CA ILE A 8 16.44 -12.82 -15.76
C ILE A 8 16.23 -12.77 -17.27
N ARG A 9 17.03 -11.97 -18.00
CA ARG A 9 16.96 -11.86 -19.45
C ARG A 9 17.35 -13.19 -20.13
N GLU A 10 18.47 -13.76 -19.72
CA GLU A 10 18.95 -15.05 -20.23
C GLU A 10 17.91 -16.17 -20.03
N LEU A 11 17.32 -16.26 -18.83
CA LEU A 11 16.26 -17.22 -18.53
C LEU A 11 14.97 -16.95 -19.33
N ALA A 12 14.62 -15.69 -19.55
CA ALA A 12 13.45 -15.31 -20.34
C ALA A 12 13.63 -15.75 -21.80
N GLU A 13 14.79 -15.51 -22.38
CA GLU A 13 15.13 -15.92 -23.74
C GLU A 13 15.19 -17.47 -23.87
N GLU A 14 15.89 -18.14 -22.97
CA GLU A 14 16.04 -19.62 -22.99
C GLU A 14 14.69 -20.32 -22.87
N LYS A 15 13.79 -19.82 -22.03
CA LYS A 15 12.51 -20.48 -21.73
C LYS A 15 11.31 -19.88 -22.46
N GLY A 16 11.51 -18.84 -23.26
CA GLY A 16 10.42 -18.13 -23.96
C GLY A 16 9.43 -17.46 -23.00
N LEU A 17 9.88 -16.97 -21.85
CA LEU A 17 9.06 -16.35 -20.82
C LEU A 17 9.12 -14.83 -20.93
N HIS A 18 7.99 -14.17 -20.70
CA HIS A 18 7.93 -12.73 -20.51
C HIS A 18 8.13 -12.40 -19.02
N LEU A 19 9.39 -12.21 -18.63
CA LEU A 19 9.72 -11.84 -17.26
C LEU A 19 9.95 -10.33 -17.16
N GLN A 20 9.45 -9.75 -16.08
CA GLN A 20 9.66 -8.36 -15.75
C GLN A 20 10.31 -8.26 -14.37
N TYR A 21 11.04 -7.21 -14.11
CA TYR A 21 11.66 -6.97 -12.81
C TYR A 21 11.45 -5.54 -12.34
N MET A 22 11.63 -5.33 -11.05
CA MET A 22 11.63 -4.02 -10.42
C MET A 22 12.72 -3.98 -9.35
N VAL A 23 13.38 -2.85 -9.23
CA VAL A 23 14.31 -2.57 -8.13
C VAL A 23 13.49 -2.14 -6.92
N VAL A 24 13.65 -2.87 -5.82
CA VAL A 24 12.94 -2.61 -4.56
C VAL A 24 13.94 -2.19 -3.51
N SER A 25 13.61 -1.18 -2.70
CA SER A 25 14.45 -0.74 -1.61
C SER A 25 14.74 -1.87 -0.62
N GLU A 26 16.01 -2.07 -0.26
CA GLU A 26 16.46 -3.03 0.74
C GLU A 26 16.54 -2.46 2.17
N ALA A 27 16.16 -1.19 2.36
CA ALA A 27 16.26 -0.53 3.65
C ALA A 27 15.62 -1.36 4.77
N GLY A 28 16.36 -1.61 5.85
CA GLY A 28 15.94 -2.42 6.99
C GLY A 28 15.88 -3.94 6.76
N ALA A 29 16.14 -4.45 5.54
CA ALA A 29 16.06 -5.88 5.26
C ALA A 29 17.06 -6.71 6.08
N SER A 30 18.26 -6.19 6.34
CA SER A 30 19.26 -6.83 7.21
C SER A 30 18.81 -6.94 8.68
N VAL A 31 18.08 -5.93 9.17
CA VAL A 31 17.50 -5.95 10.52
C VAL A 31 16.42 -7.03 10.63
N TYR A 32 15.55 -7.13 9.63
CA TYR A 32 14.55 -8.19 9.57
C TYR A 32 15.20 -9.57 9.51
N SER A 33 16.13 -9.81 8.56
CA SER A 33 16.71 -11.14 8.32
C SER A 33 17.46 -11.70 9.52
N ALA A 34 18.05 -10.83 10.36
CA ALA A 34 18.72 -11.19 11.61
C ALA A 34 17.75 -11.34 12.79
N SER A 35 16.49 -10.99 12.64
CA SER A 35 15.50 -11.03 13.71
C SER A 35 15.04 -12.46 14.06
N LYS A 36 14.55 -12.62 15.30
CA LYS A 36 13.91 -13.85 15.73
C LYS A 36 12.68 -14.18 14.88
N LEU A 37 11.91 -13.17 14.48
CA LEU A 37 10.75 -13.33 13.62
C LEU A 37 11.12 -13.97 12.28
N ALA A 38 12.17 -13.48 11.62
CA ALA A 38 12.63 -14.07 10.37
C ALA A 38 13.16 -15.49 10.51
N ALA A 39 13.77 -15.79 11.67
CA ALA A 39 14.20 -17.15 11.98
C ALA A 39 13.03 -18.11 12.22
N GLU A 40 11.93 -17.63 12.79
CA GLU A 40 10.68 -18.39 12.97
C GLU A 40 9.93 -18.57 11.64
N GLU A 41 9.88 -17.53 10.77
CA GLU A 41 9.22 -17.62 9.46
C GLU A 41 9.98 -18.52 8.46
N PHE A 42 11.30 -18.51 8.51
CA PHE A 42 12.17 -19.24 7.56
C PHE A 42 13.32 -19.94 8.29
N PRO A 43 13.04 -20.98 9.07
CA PRO A 43 14.07 -21.67 9.85
C PRO A 43 15.12 -22.36 8.98
N GLN A 44 14.75 -22.75 7.75
CA GLN A 44 15.62 -23.44 6.78
C GLN A 44 16.50 -22.50 5.94
N TYR A 45 16.26 -21.17 6.00
CA TYR A 45 17.02 -20.20 5.21
C TYR A 45 18.06 -19.48 6.06
N ASP A 46 19.20 -19.16 5.45
CA ASP A 46 20.18 -18.27 6.02
C ASP A 46 19.70 -16.78 5.98
N VAL A 47 20.47 -15.91 6.59
CA VAL A 47 20.12 -14.47 6.68
C VAL A 47 20.02 -13.80 5.31
N ASN A 48 20.80 -14.24 4.33
CA ASN A 48 20.80 -13.65 2.99
C ASN A 48 19.52 -14.02 2.24
N LEU A 49 19.12 -15.29 2.29
CA LEU A 49 17.88 -15.77 1.68
C LEU A 49 16.64 -15.18 2.37
N ARG A 50 16.66 -15.02 3.70
CA ARG A 50 15.58 -14.32 4.44
C ARG A 50 15.45 -12.86 3.98
N SER A 51 16.57 -12.17 3.80
CA SER A 51 16.60 -10.80 3.29
C SER A 51 16.04 -10.73 1.86
N ALA A 52 16.47 -11.63 0.97
CA ALA A 52 16.00 -11.69 -0.41
C ALA A 52 14.49 -11.94 -0.50
N VAL A 53 13.95 -12.85 0.31
CA VAL A 53 12.50 -13.11 0.37
C VAL A 53 11.74 -11.87 0.84
N SER A 54 12.23 -11.19 1.88
CA SER A 54 11.59 -9.96 2.39
C SER A 54 11.56 -8.86 1.31
N ILE A 55 12.68 -8.63 0.62
CA ILE A 55 12.75 -7.64 -0.47
C ILE A 55 11.76 -8.00 -1.60
N ALA A 56 11.71 -9.27 -2.01
CA ALA A 56 10.79 -9.73 -3.05
C ALA A 56 9.32 -9.53 -2.65
N ARG A 57 8.96 -9.82 -1.41
CA ARG A 57 7.59 -9.65 -0.89
C ARG A 57 7.16 -8.20 -0.78
N ARG A 58 8.08 -7.24 -0.67
CA ARG A 58 7.75 -5.80 -0.70
C ARG A 58 7.13 -5.38 -2.03
N LEU A 59 7.43 -6.07 -3.12
CA LEU A 59 6.78 -5.80 -4.40
C LEU A 59 5.33 -6.30 -4.41
N GLN A 60 5.02 -7.38 -3.69
CA GLN A 60 3.68 -7.94 -3.59
C GLN A 60 2.80 -7.14 -2.63
N ASP A 61 3.27 -6.92 -1.41
CA ASP A 61 2.61 -6.12 -0.38
C ASP A 61 3.66 -5.47 0.54
N PRO A 62 4.05 -4.21 0.24
CA PRO A 62 5.05 -3.50 1.01
C PRO A 62 4.63 -3.30 2.47
N LEU A 63 3.35 -3.06 2.74
CA LEU A 63 2.86 -2.83 4.10
C LEU A 63 3.00 -4.09 4.96
N ALA A 64 2.60 -5.25 4.44
CA ALA A 64 2.67 -6.53 5.15
C ALA A 64 4.11 -6.93 5.50
N GLU A 65 5.10 -6.51 4.72
CA GLU A 65 6.52 -6.77 5.01
C GLU A 65 7.14 -5.69 5.91
N LEU A 66 6.89 -4.41 5.63
CA LEU A 66 7.53 -3.31 6.36
C LEU A 66 7.06 -3.20 7.81
N VAL A 67 5.85 -3.64 8.15
CA VAL A 67 5.38 -3.70 9.56
C VAL A 67 6.21 -4.65 10.46
N LYS A 68 6.99 -5.54 9.86
CA LYS A 68 7.90 -6.46 10.57
C LYS A 68 9.21 -5.80 11.00
N ILE A 69 9.46 -4.57 10.54
CA ILE A 69 10.70 -3.82 10.72
C ILE A 69 10.41 -2.57 11.54
N ASP A 70 11.28 -2.24 12.49
CA ASP A 70 11.22 -0.94 13.17
C ASP A 70 11.36 0.18 12.11
N PRO A 71 10.40 1.12 12.02
CA PRO A 71 10.46 2.21 11.04
C PRO A 71 11.79 3.00 11.08
N LYS A 72 12.43 3.10 12.24
CA LYS A 72 13.74 3.75 12.38
C LYS A 72 14.87 3.01 11.66
N ALA A 73 14.75 1.69 11.48
CA ALA A 73 15.71 0.91 10.71
C ALA A 73 15.53 1.08 9.19
N VAL A 74 14.35 1.49 8.74
CA VAL A 74 14.11 1.90 7.35
C VAL A 74 14.66 3.31 7.09
N GLY A 75 14.64 4.16 8.12
CA GLY A 75 15.07 5.55 8.07
C GLY A 75 13.89 6.50 7.86
N VAL A 76 13.63 7.35 8.85
CA VAL A 76 12.48 8.28 8.84
C VAL A 76 12.91 9.75 8.76
N GLY A 77 14.21 10.03 8.84
CA GLY A 77 14.74 11.39 8.69
C GLY A 77 16.20 11.49 9.07
N GLN A 78 16.86 12.49 8.51
CA GLN A 78 18.29 12.75 8.72
C GLN A 78 18.64 12.94 10.20
N TYR A 79 17.76 13.58 10.96
CA TYR A 79 17.97 13.93 12.37
C TYR A 79 17.20 13.01 13.33
N GLN A 80 16.83 11.80 12.91
CA GLN A 80 16.08 10.88 13.78
C GLN A 80 16.80 10.55 15.10
N HIS A 81 18.13 10.58 15.12
CA HIS A 81 18.93 10.31 16.32
C HIS A 81 18.94 11.46 17.33
N ASP A 82 18.69 12.69 16.87
CA ASP A 82 18.64 13.89 17.70
C ASP A 82 17.26 14.11 18.34
N MET A 83 16.27 13.35 17.91
CA MET A 83 14.91 13.43 18.43
C MET A 83 14.75 12.66 19.76
N PRO A 84 13.88 13.09 20.68
CA PRO A 84 13.51 12.31 21.85
C PRO A 84 12.97 10.95 21.45
N GLN A 85 13.74 9.88 21.68
CA GLN A 85 13.48 8.54 21.13
C GLN A 85 12.11 7.96 21.55
N LYS A 86 11.69 8.21 22.78
CA LYS A 86 10.37 7.76 23.27
C LYS A 86 9.25 8.36 22.43
N ARG A 87 9.27 9.69 22.24
CA ARG A 87 8.25 10.39 21.47
C ARG A 87 8.27 10.00 20.00
N LEU A 88 9.47 9.82 19.44
CA LEU A 88 9.64 9.35 18.06
C LEU A 88 8.98 7.97 17.88
N ASN A 89 9.25 7.02 18.78
CA ASN A 89 8.65 5.70 18.73
C ASN A 89 7.12 5.75 18.82
N GLU A 90 6.59 6.47 19.81
CA GLU A 90 5.14 6.60 19.99
C GLU A 90 4.45 7.20 18.75
N THR A 91 5.08 8.21 18.13
CA THR A 91 4.56 8.82 16.90
C THR A 91 4.62 7.86 15.72
N LEU A 92 5.74 7.16 15.52
CA LEU A 92 5.90 6.20 14.43
C LEU A 92 4.96 5.01 14.58
N ASP A 93 4.78 4.48 15.79
CA ASP A 93 3.83 3.42 16.06
C ASP A 93 2.39 3.86 15.71
N GLY A 94 2.00 5.09 16.09
CA GLY A 94 0.71 5.66 15.71
C GLY A 94 0.54 5.78 14.19
N VAL A 95 1.54 6.28 13.46
CA VAL A 95 1.48 6.37 12.00
C VAL A 95 1.34 4.99 11.34
N VAL A 96 2.10 3.99 11.82
CA VAL A 96 1.99 2.62 11.28
C VAL A 96 0.61 2.02 11.55
N GLU A 97 0.06 2.23 12.76
CA GLU A 97 -1.27 1.78 13.13
C GLU A 97 -2.33 2.46 12.23
N ASP A 98 -2.27 3.77 12.05
CA ASP A 98 -3.19 4.52 11.18
C ASP A 98 -3.11 4.02 9.72
N CYS A 99 -1.91 3.78 9.19
CA CYS A 99 -1.74 3.22 7.85
C CYS A 99 -2.38 1.84 7.72
N VAL A 100 -2.13 0.93 8.67
CA VAL A 100 -2.68 -0.42 8.63
C VAL A 100 -4.20 -0.40 8.74
N ASN A 101 -4.75 0.39 9.65
CA ASN A 101 -6.19 0.48 9.85
C ASN A 101 -6.90 1.14 8.66
N SER A 102 -6.29 2.13 8.00
CA SER A 102 -6.87 2.77 6.81
C SER A 102 -6.93 1.83 5.60
N VAL A 103 -5.92 0.96 5.43
CA VAL A 103 -5.91 -0.08 4.38
C VAL A 103 -6.87 -1.21 4.72
N GLY A 104 -6.94 -1.58 6.00
CA GLY A 104 -7.62 -2.79 6.48
C GLY A 104 -6.80 -4.05 6.23
N VAL A 105 -7.15 -5.11 6.94
CA VAL A 105 -6.35 -6.33 7.00
C VAL A 105 -7.20 -7.55 6.69
N ASP A 106 -6.76 -8.41 5.79
CA ASP A 106 -7.39 -9.70 5.54
C ASP A 106 -7.09 -10.64 6.72
N LEU A 107 -8.14 -11.08 7.39
CA LEU A 107 -8.06 -11.91 8.59
C LEU A 107 -7.44 -13.29 8.33
N ASN A 108 -7.61 -13.82 7.12
CA ASN A 108 -7.16 -15.17 6.78
C ASN A 108 -5.72 -15.21 6.26
N THR A 109 -5.20 -14.12 5.70
CA THR A 109 -3.87 -14.11 5.09
C THR A 109 -2.83 -13.32 5.89
N ALA A 110 -3.27 -12.41 6.77
CA ALA A 110 -2.38 -11.53 7.51
C ALA A 110 -1.45 -12.30 8.48
N SER A 111 -0.21 -11.83 8.55
CA SER A 111 0.77 -12.31 9.54
C SER A 111 0.48 -11.76 10.94
N ALA A 112 0.98 -12.42 11.99
CA ALA A 112 0.82 -11.93 13.34
C ALA A 112 1.38 -10.50 13.56
N PRO A 113 2.54 -10.11 13.00
CA PRO A 113 3.01 -8.71 13.07
C PRO A 113 2.05 -7.70 12.43
N LEU A 114 1.41 -8.04 11.29
CA LEU A 114 0.43 -7.16 10.65
C LEU A 114 -0.84 -7.06 11.49
N LEU A 115 -1.36 -8.17 11.99
CA LEU A 115 -2.52 -8.19 12.88
C LEU A 115 -2.28 -7.39 14.16
N ALA A 116 -1.07 -7.42 14.71
CA ALA A 116 -0.71 -6.67 15.92
C ALA A 116 -0.70 -5.14 15.73
N ARG A 117 -0.76 -4.64 14.49
CA ARG A 117 -0.92 -3.22 14.16
C ARG A 117 -2.38 -2.80 14.01
N VAL A 118 -3.31 -3.74 14.07
CA VAL A 118 -4.74 -3.43 14.06
C VAL A 118 -5.18 -2.95 15.45
N ALA A 119 -5.93 -1.86 15.48
CA ALA A 119 -6.45 -1.30 16.73
C ALA A 119 -7.14 -2.36 17.60
N GLY A 120 -6.81 -2.41 18.88
CA GLY A 120 -7.36 -3.37 19.85
C GLY A 120 -6.74 -4.76 19.80
N ILE A 121 -5.78 -5.05 18.91
CA ILE A 121 -5.09 -6.36 18.84
C ILE A 121 -3.69 -6.24 19.44
N THR A 122 -3.43 -7.03 20.47
CA THR A 122 -2.09 -7.16 21.07
C THR A 122 -1.26 -8.20 20.31
N ASN A 123 0.08 -8.19 20.51
CA ASN A 123 0.95 -9.22 19.95
C ASN A 123 0.53 -10.66 20.35
N ALA A 124 0.05 -10.85 21.58
CA ALA A 124 -0.43 -12.15 22.05
C ALA A 124 -1.73 -12.56 21.34
N THR A 125 -2.67 -11.61 21.20
CA THR A 125 -3.95 -11.86 20.51
C THR A 125 -3.71 -12.12 19.01
N ALA A 126 -2.79 -11.39 18.37
CA ALA A 126 -2.42 -11.63 16.98
C ALA A 126 -1.90 -13.05 16.74
N LYS A 127 -1.03 -13.56 17.62
CA LYS A 127 -0.55 -14.95 17.57
C LYS A 127 -1.69 -15.96 17.79
N ASN A 128 -2.62 -15.66 18.70
CA ASN A 128 -3.77 -16.52 18.93
C ASN A 128 -4.74 -16.56 17.73
N ILE A 129 -4.89 -15.45 16.99
CA ILE A 129 -5.66 -15.43 15.75
C ILE A 129 -5.03 -16.33 14.70
N VAL A 130 -3.70 -16.26 14.54
CA VAL A 130 -2.98 -17.13 13.60
C VAL A 130 -3.11 -18.59 14.01
N ALA A 131 -2.85 -18.92 15.28
CA ALA A 131 -2.98 -20.28 15.79
C ALA A 131 -4.42 -20.83 15.62
N TRP A 132 -5.42 -20.00 15.90
CA TRP A 132 -6.83 -20.41 15.74
C TRP A 132 -7.13 -20.81 14.29
N ARG A 133 -6.68 -20.03 13.30
CA ARG A 133 -6.92 -20.37 11.87
C ARG A 133 -6.12 -21.59 11.39
N GLU A 134 -4.98 -21.89 12.02
CA GLU A 134 -4.19 -23.11 11.74
C GLU A 134 -4.86 -24.35 12.31
N GLU A 135 -5.51 -24.24 13.47
CA GLU A 135 -6.17 -25.34 14.16
C GLU A 135 -7.61 -25.58 13.66
N GLU A 136 -8.40 -24.53 13.52
CA GLU A 136 -9.84 -24.57 13.21
C GLU A 136 -10.16 -24.29 11.73
N GLY A 137 -9.14 -23.89 10.95
CA GLY A 137 -9.30 -23.49 9.56
C GLY A 137 -9.58 -21.98 9.37
N ALA A 138 -9.78 -21.58 8.14
CA ALA A 138 -10.01 -20.19 7.77
C ALA A 138 -11.28 -19.62 8.43
N PHE A 139 -11.22 -18.37 8.87
CA PHE A 139 -12.39 -17.64 9.35
C PHE A 139 -13.43 -17.49 8.22
N THR A 140 -14.68 -17.77 8.52
CA THR A 140 -15.81 -17.61 7.59
C THR A 140 -16.70 -16.43 7.95
N SER A 141 -16.55 -15.87 9.16
CA SER A 141 -17.23 -14.67 9.63
C SER A 141 -16.41 -13.93 10.68
N ARG A 142 -16.57 -12.61 10.75
CA ARG A 142 -15.97 -11.79 11.82
C ARG A 142 -16.41 -12.20 13.22
N ALA A 143 -17.64 -12.75 13.36
CA ALA A 143 -18.14 -13.20 14.65
C ALA A 143 -17.30 -14.31 15.29
N GLN A 144 -16.59 -15.10 14.49
CA GLN A 144 -15.70 -16.18 14.99
C GLN A 144 -14.51 -15.62 15.77
N LEU A 145 -14.11 -14.36 15.56
CA LEU A 145 -13.07 -13.70 16.35
C LEU A 145 -13.38 -13.72 17.86
N LYS A 146 -14.65 -13.70 18.25
CA LYS A 146 -15.06 -13.79 19.66
C LYS A 146 -14.69 -15.13 20.33
N LYS A 147 -14.32 -16.14 19.54
CA LYS A 147 -13.88 -17.46 20.03
C LYS A 147 -12.35 -17.50 20.24
N VAL A 148 -11.63 -16.52 19.71
CA VAL A 148 -10.16 -16.46 19.81
C VAL A 148 -9.76 -16.11 21.24
N LYS A 149 -8.87 -16.90 21.82
CA LYS A 149 -8.35 -16.68 23.17
C LYS A 149 -7.69 -15.29 23.30
N GLY A 150 -8.12 -14.53 24.30
CA GLY A 150 -7.56 -13.19 24.59
C GLY A 150 -8.22 -12.06 23.77
N LEU A 151 -9.17 -12.36 22.89
CA LEU A 151 -9.93 -11.36 22.15
C LEU A 151 -11.30 -11.18 22.83
N GLY A 152 -11.33 -10.29 23.83
CA GLY A 152 -12.57 -9.97 24.55
C GLY A 152 -13.51 -9.05 23.77
N PRO A 153 -14.74 -8.80 24.31
CA PRO A 153 -15.74 -7.96 23.64
C PRO A 153 -15.22 -6.57 23.23
N LYS A 154 -14.50 -5.91 24.13
CA LYS A 154 -13.93 -4.57 23.86
C LYS A 154 -12.89 -4.59 22.73
N ALA A 155 -12.00 -5.61 22.71
CA ALA A 155 -11.02 -5.76 21.64
C ALA A 155 -11.71 -6.08 20.31
N PHE A 156 -12.79 -6.86 20.32
CA PHE A 156 -13.60 -7.14 19.15
C PHE A 156 -14.23 -5.85 18.58
N GLU A 157 -14.83 -5.02 19.43
CA GLU A 157 -15.36 -3.72 19.03
C GLU A 157 -14.30 -2.84 18.37
N GLN A 158 -13.08 -2.82 18.89
CA GLN A 158 -12.00 -2.00 18.36
C GLN A 158 -11.46 -2.50 17.03
N CYS A 159 -11.33 -3.81 16.82
CA CYS A 159 -10.65 -4.36 15.66
C CYS A 159 -11.56 -4.77 14.50
N ALA A 160 -12.84 -5.08 14.76
CA ALA A 160 -13.68 -5.77 13.79
C ALA A 160 -13.93 -4.99 12.50
N GLY A 161 -13.93 -3.65 12.55
CA GLY A 161 -14.08 -2.80 11.36
C GLY A 161 -12.87 -2.81 10.43
N PHE A 162 -11.70 -3.12 10.95
CA PHE A 162 -10.43 -3.13 10.19
C PHE A 162 -10.05 -4.52 9.66
N LEU A 163 -10.70 -5.57 10.17
CA LEU A 163 -10.46 -6.95 9.74
C LEU A 163 -11.49 -7.35 8.67
N ARG A 164 -11.02 -7.78 7.53
CA ARG A 164 -11.85 -8.12 6.36
C ARG A 164 -11.80 -9.59 6.03
N LEU A 165 -12.89 -10.09 5.48
CA LEU A 165 -13.02 -11.47 5.00
C LEU A 165 -13.58 -11.46 3.58
N PRO A 166 -12.74 -11.34 2.54
CA PRO A 166 -13.17 -11.21 1.14
C PRO A 166 -14.07 -12.37 0.69
N GLU A 167 -13.87 -13.58 1.23
CA GLU A 167 -14.60 -14.78 0.86
C GLU A 167 -15.81 -15.09 1.77
N SER A 168 -16.12 -14.20 2.74
CA SER A 168 -17.25 -14.44 3.65
C SER A 168 -18.58 -14.51 2.91
N LYS A 169 -19.47 -15.41 3.36
CA LYS A 169 -20.86 -15.44 2.91
C LYS A 169 -21.66 -14.22 3.40
N GLN A 170 -21.27 -13.66 4.53
CA GLN A 170 -21.80 -12.39 5.03
C GLN A 170 -21.13 -11.23 4.28
N VAL A 171 -21.87 -10.59 3.40
CA VAL A 171 -21.34 -9.55 2.51
C VAL A 171 -20.68 -8.41 3.28
N LEU A 172 -21.27 -7.98 4.40
CA LEU A 172 -20.73 -6.89 5.21
C LEU A 172 -19.37 -7.22 5.85
N ASP A 173 -19.04 -8.51 6.05
CA ASP A 173 -17.72 -8.93 6.51
C ASP A 173 -16.59 -8.68 5.47
N ARG A 174 -16.95 -8.45 4.21
CA ARG A 174 -16.02 -8.11 3.12
C ARG A 174 -15.70 -6.61 3.08
N THR A 175 -16.47 -5.81 3.79
CA THR A 175 -16.42 -4.33 3.75
C THR A 175 -15.74 -3.77 5.01
N GLY A 176 -15.49 -2.47 5.04
CA GLY A 176 -15.08 -1.73 6.24
C GLY A 176 -16.25 -1.38 7.19
N VAL A 177 -17.48 -1.76 6.86
CA VAL A 177 -18.63 -1.53 7.74
C VAL A 177 -18.44 -2.27 9.06
N HIS A 178 -18.51 -1.53 10.17
CA HIS A 178 -18.37 -2.12 11.50
C HIS A 178 -19.57 -3.04 11.83
N PRO A 179 -19.35 -4.18 12.52
CA PRO A 179 -20.46 -5.09 12.87
C PRO A 179 -21.63 -4.46 13.61
N GLU A 180 -21.39 -3.44 14.44
CA GLU A 180 -22.44 -2.66 15.11
C GLU A 180 -23.36 -1.93 14.14
N SER A 181 -22.87 -1.59 12.95
CA SER A 181 -23.63 -0.89 11.91
C SER A 181 -24.29 -1.83 10.91
N TYR A 182 -24.22 -3.16 11.10
CA TYR A 182 -24.81 -4.11 10.16
C TYR A 182 -26.33 -3.98 10.04
N ASP A 183 -27.00 -3.74 11.16
CA ASP A 183 -28.47 -3.57 11.15
C ASP A 183 -28.87 -2.25 10.49
N ALA A 184 -28.07 -1.19 10.70
CA ALA A 184 -28.26 0.07 9.98
C ALA A 184 -28.03 -0.10 8.46
N ALA A 185 -27.01 -0.85 8.06
CA ALA A 185 -26.74 -1.13 6.65
C ALA A 185 -27.83 -1.97 5.99
N LYS A 186 -28.39 -2.97 6.69
CA LYS A 186 -29.54 -3.75 6.21
C LYS A 186 -30.78 -2.88 6.04
N LYS A 187 -31.06 -2.06 7.04
CA LYS A 187 -32.20 -1.14 7.01
C LYS A 187 -32.07 -0.10 5.90
N LEU A 188 -30.88 0.42 5.67
CA LEU A 188 -30.60 1.29 4.53
C LEU A 188 -30.85 0.57 3.19
N ALA A 189 -30.47 -0.70 3.10
CA ALA A 189 -30.72 -1.51 1.91
C ALA A 189 -32.21 -1.67 1.62
N GLU A 190 -33.01 -1.92 2.65
CA GLU A 190 -34.47 -1.98 2.54
C GLU A 190 -35.08 -0.63 2.14
N LEU A 191 -34.65 0.48 2.76
CA LEU A 191 -35.15 1.83 2.49
C LEU A 191 -34.89 2.30 1.05
N LEU A 192 -33.74 1.95 0.50
CA LEU A 192 -33.32 2.39 -0.84
C LEU A 192 -33.51 1.34 -1.93
N ASP A 193 -34.16 0.22 -1.60
CA ASP A 193 -34.40 -0.92 -2.49
C ASP A 193 -33.12 -1.36 -3.20
N ILE A 194 -32.14 -1.82 -2.42
CA ILE A 194 -30.85 -2.33 -2.90
C ILE A 194 -30.56 -3.72 -2.32
N ASP A 195 -29.93 -4.58 -3.12
CA ASP A 195 -29.42 -5.87 -2.64
C ASP A 195 -27.97 -5.74 -2.20
N LEU A 196 -27.69 -5.96 -0.92
CA LEU A 196 -26.32 -5.94 -0.35
C LEU A 196 -25.35 -6.89 -1.07
N LYS A 197 -25.83 -7.95 -1.75
CA LYS A 197 -24.99 -8.85 -2.55
C LYS A 197 -24.32 -8.14 -3.73
N ASN A 198 -24.80 -6.97 -4.09
CA ASN A 198 -24.24 -6.13 -5.13
C ASN A 198 -23.18 -5.12 -4.60
N ALA A 199 -22.83 -5.18 -3.31
CA ALA A 199 -21.77 -4.33 -2.78
C ALA A 199 -20.47 -4.46 -3.63
N GLY A 200 -19.92 -3.32 -4.02
CA GLY A 200 -18.75 -3.24 -4.90
C GLY A 200 -19.01 -3.45 -6.39
N LYS A 201 -20.26 -3.71 -6.80
CA LYS A 201 -20.58 -3.84 -8.22
C LYS A 201 -21.10 -2.53 -8.81
N PRO A 202 -21.10 -2.38 -10.16
CA PRO A 202 -21.56 -1.16 -10.83
C PRO A 202 -22.99 -0.72 -10.45
N GLU A 203 -23.85 -1.67 -10.06
CA GLU A 203 -25.23 -1.39 -9.62
C GLU A 203 -25.29 -0.51 -8.37
N MET A 204 -24.22 -0.51 -7.56
CA MET A 204 -24.11 0.35 -6.37
C MET A 204 -23.60 1.76 -6.65
N ALA A 205 -23.13 2.04 -7.86
CA ALA A 205 -22.54 3.34 -8.20
C ALA A 205 -23.53 4.51 -8.00
N ASN A 206 -24.83 4.29 -8.16
CA ASN A 206 -25.89 5.29 -7.98
C ASN A 206 -26.41 5.41 -6.54
N LEU A 207 -25.86 4.64 -5.59
CA LEU A 207 -26.32 4.63 -4.20
C LEU A 207 -26.20 6.00 -3.50
N PRO A 208 -25.11 6.80 -3.71
CA PRO A 208 -25.04 8.14 -3.17
C PRO A 208 -26.16 9.07 -3.67
N ASP A 209 -26.57 8.92 -4.93
CA ASP A 209 -27.66 9.72 -5.50
C ASP A 209 -29.02 9.28 -4.98
N LYS A 210 -29.25 7.97 -4.82
CA LYS A 210 -30.44 7.44 -4.15
C LYS A 210 -30.57 7.96 -2.72
N LEU A 211 -29.48 7.95 -1.95
CA LEU A 211 -29.46 8.50 -0.59
C LEU A 211 -29.78 9.99 -0.58
N ARG A 212 -29.22 10.74 -1.52
CA ARG A 212 -29.47 12.18 -1.63
C ARG A 212 -30.93 12.47 -1.98
N ALA A 213 -31.53 11.71 -2.89
CA ALA A 213 -32.92 11.83 -3.28
C ALA A 213 -33.90 11.48 -2.14
N TYR A 214 -33.56 10.47 -1.32
CA TYR A 214 -34.35 10.07 -0.15
C TYR A 214 -34.24 11.09 0.98
N GLY A 215 -33.12 11.77 1.12
CA GLY A 215 -32.75 12.66 2.21
C GLY A 215 -31.87 11.98 3.25
N ALA A 216 -30.60 12.38 3.33
CA ALA A 216 -29.61 11.72 4.18
C ALA A 216 -29.95 11.80 5.68
N GLU A 217 -30.49 12.92 6.15
CA GLU A 217 -30.92 13.10 7.54
C GLU A 217 -32.10 12.18 7.91
N LYS A 218 -33.08 12.09 7.02
CA LYS A 218 -34.23 11.20 7.18
C LYS A 218 -33.79 9.74 7.21
N ALA A 219 -32.98 9.31 6.26
CA ALA A 219 -32.45 7.95 6.21
C ALA A 219 -31.62 7.61 7.47
N ALA A 220 -30.79 8.54 7.95
CA ALA A 220 -29.98 8.35 9.15
C ALA A 220 -30.86 8.15 10.40
N ALA A 221 -31.89 9.00 10.58
CA ALA A 221 -32.85 8.85 11.66
C ALA A 221 -33.59 7.51 11.62
N GLU A 222 -34.05 7.09 10.44
CA GLU A 222 -34.71 5.80 10.27
C GLU A 222 -33.77 4.61 10.49
N CYS A 223 -32.50 4.70 10.08
CA CYS A 223 -31.49 3.68 10.33
C CYS A 223 -30.96 3.67 11.77
N GLY A 224 -31.26 4.70 12.56
CA GLY A 224 -30.80 4.81 13.95
C GLY A 224 -29.31 5.12 14.09
N VAL A 225 -28.72 5.80 13.11
CA VAL A 225 -27.30 6.19 13.09
C VAL A 225 -27.14 7.67 12.72
N GLY A 226 -25.93 8.22 12.96
CA GLY A 226 -25.61 9.58 12.50
C GLY A 226 -25.41 9.65 10.98
N VAL A 227 -25.62 10.83 10.38
CA VAL A 227 -25.38 11.06 8.95
C VAL A 227 -23.95 10.69 8.51
N PRO A 228 -22.87 11.01 9.27
CA PRO A 228 -21.53 10.59 8.91
C PRO A 228 -21.39 9.06 8.79
N THR A 229 -21.91 8.31 9.79
CA THR A 229 -21.89 6.84 9.78
C THR A 229 -22.65 6.28 8.57
N LEU A 230 -23.80 6.87 8.25
CA LEU A 230 -24.58 6.46 7.09
C LEU A 230 -23.82 6.70 5.78
N GLN A 231 -23.15 7.83 5.65
CA GLN A 231 -22.31 8.15 4.49
C GLN A 231 -21.15 7.17 4.34
N ASP A 232 -20.54 6.77 5.44
CA ASP A 232 -19.43 5.81 5.44
C ASP A 232 -19.92 4.40 5.05
N ILE A 233 -21.10 3.99 5.54
CA ILE A 233 -21.76 2.75 5.07
C ILE A 233 -21.98 2.80 3.55
N VAL A 234 -22.49 3.91 3.01
CA VAL A 234 -22.71 4.08 1.56
C VAL A 234 -21.40 3.99 0.79
N LYS A 235 -20.33 4.66 1.22
CA LYS A 235 -19.01 4.58 0.59
C LYS A 235 -18.51 3.13 0.54
N GLU A 236 -18.63 2.40 1.65
CA GLU A 236 -18.21 1.01 1.77
C GLU A 236 -19.08 0.06 0.93
N LEU A 237 -20.35 0.34 0.72
CA LEU A 237 -21.20 -0.45 -0.16
C LEU A 237 -20.91 -0.19 -1.64
N VAL A 238 -20.54 1.04 -2.00
CA VAL A 238 -20.15 1.41 -3.37
C VAL A 238 -18.78 0.82 -3.72
N LYS A 239 -17.79 0.98 -2.85
CA LYS A 239 -16.43 0.47 -3.05
C LYS A 239 -15.96 -0.22 -1.76
N PRO A 240 -16.32 -1.51 -1.57
CA PRO A 240 -15.93 -2.27 -0.39
C PRO A 240 -14.43 -2.34 -0.24
N GLY A 241 -13.96 -2.11 0.98
CA GLY A 241 -12.56 -2.28 1.28
C GLY A 241 -11.64 -1.39 0.46
N ARG A 242 -12.04 -0.12 0.22
CA ARG A 242 -11.18 0.83 -0.49
C ARG A 242 -9.80 0.82 0.12
N ASP A 243 -8.83 0.44 -0.70
CA ASP A 243 -7.42 0.55 -0.37
C ASP A 243 -6.92 1.90 -0.87
N PRO A 244 -6.44 2.80 0.02
CA PRO A 244 -5.88 4.09 -0.40
C PRO A 244 -4.71 3.93 -1.39
N ARG A 245 -4.05 2.77 -1.40
CA ARG A 245 -2.94 2.47 -2.31
C ARG A 245 -3.38 2.24 -3.75
N ASP A 246 -4.66 1.93 -4.00
CA ASP A 246 -5.21 1.80 -5.37
C ASP A 246 -5.14 3.10 -6.19
N GLU A 247 -5.00 4.24 -5.51
CA GLU A 247 -4.86 5.56 -6.14
C GLU A 247 -3.39 5.90 -6.43
N LEU A 248 -2.44 5.10 -5.92
CA LEU A 248 -1.02 5.26 -6.21
C LEU A 248 -0.70 4.75 -7.62
N PRO A 249 0.32 5.33 -8.27
CA PRO A 249 0.76 4.83 -9.57
C PRO A 249 1.23 3.38 -9.46
N ALA A 250 0.86 2.57 -10.45
CA ALA A 250 1.31 1.18 -10.51
C ALA A 250 2.85 1.11 -10.59
N PRO A 251 3.47 0.08 -10.00
CA PRO A 251 4.92 -0.10 -10.08
C PRO A 251 5.39 -0.20 -11.53
N ILE A 252 6.48 0.49 -11.84
CA ILE A 252 7.09 0.45 -13.18
C ILE A 252 7.90 -0.84 -13.29
N LEU A 253 7.30 -1.84 -13.92
CA LEU A 253 7.98 -3.10 -14.22
C LEU A 253 8.81 -2.93 -15.50
N ARG A 254 10.04 -3.42 -15.46
CA ARG A 254 11.02 -3.30 -16.55
C ARG A 254 11.24 -4.65 -17.21
N THR A 255 11.41 -4.62 -18.53
CA THR A 255 11.83 -5.77 -19.33
C THR A 255 13.29 -5.68 -19.74
N ASP A 256 13.80 -4.46 -19.86
CA ASP A 256 15.16 -4.18 -20.36
C ASP A 256 15.99 -3.44 -19.32
N VAL A 257 17.25 -3.82 -19.19
CA VAL A 257 18.25 -3.04 -18.44
C VAL A 257 18.77 -1.99 -19.40
N LEU A 258 18.37 -0.74 -19.17
CA LEU A 258 18.95 0.38 -19.88
C LEU A 258 20.25 0.80 -19.18
N GLU A 259 21.34 0.75 -19.91
CA GLU A 259 22.58 1.38 -19.49
C GLU A 259 22.64 2.82 -20.01
N LEU A 260 23.52 3.63 -19.42
CA LEU A 260 23.70 5.03 -19.84
C LEU A 260 24.00 5.16 -21.33
N LYS A 261 24.76 4.19 -21.91
CA LYS A 261 25.12 4.12 -23.34
C LYS A 261 23.92 3.81 -24.26
N ASP A 262 22.84 3.23 -23.72
CA ASP A 262 21.66 2.86 -24.50
C ASP A 262 20.72 4.05 -24.67
N LEU A 263 20.90 5.09 -23.84
CA LEU A 263 20.08 6.30 -23.91
C LEU A 263 20.45 7.15 -25.12
N LYS A 264 19.43 7.51 -25.90
CA LYS A 264 19.58 8.39 -27.06
C LYS A 264 18.72 9.65 -26.87
N PRO A 265 19.21 10.83 -27.26
CA PRO A 265 18.40 12.02 -27.32
C PRO A 265 17.11 11.78 -28.11
N GLY A 266 15.98 12.27 -27.58
CA GLY A 266 14.65 12.04 -28.13
C GLY A 266 13.92 10.81 -27.63
N MET A 267 14.55 9.89 -26.88
CA MET A 267 13.85 8.77 -26.26
C MET A 267 12.84 9.27 -25.24
N VAL A 268 11.62 8.72 -25.30
CA VAL A 268 10.56 8.97 -24.31
C VAL A 268 10.57 7.82 -23.31
N LEU A 269 10.76 8.15 -22.05
CA LEU A 269 10.85 7.19 -20.96
C LEU A 269 9.84 7.55 -19.86
N THR A 270 9.42 6.56 -19.11
CA THR A 270 8.65 6.76 -17.88
C THR A 270 9.61 6.61 -16.71
N GLY A 271 9.58 7.56 -15.78
CA GLY A 271 10.44 7.55 -14.61
C GLY A 271 9.69 7.96 -13.35
N THR A 272 10.34 7.75 -12.20
CA THR A 272 9.81 8.13 -10.88
C THR A 272 10.61 9.31 -10.34
N VAL A 273 9.92 10.33 -9.84
CA VAL A 273 10.54 11.49 -9.19
C VAL A 273 11.19 11.05 -7.89
N ARG A 274 12.52 11.19 -7.81
CA ARG A 274 13.34 10.84 -6.61
C ARG A 274 13.54 12.03 -5.70
N ASN A 275 13.75 13.20 -6.27
CA ASN A 275 14.00 14.41 -5.50
C ASN A 275 13.51 15.65 -6.25
N VAL A 276 13.04 16.66 -5.50
CA VAL A 276 12.56 17.95 -6.02
C VAL A 276 13.34 19.05 -5.30
N ILE A 277 14.07 19.86 -6.07
CA ILE A 277 14.92 20.94 -5.56
C ILE A 277 14.67 22.23 -6.36
N ASP A 278 15.15 23.36 -5.88
CA ASP A 278 14.87 24.70 -6.43
C ASP A 278 15.11 24.82 -7.94
N PHE A 279 16.15 24.20 -8.45
CA PHE A 279 16.54 24.31 -9.86
C PHE A 279 16.06 23.15 -10.74
N GLY A 280 15.38 22.14 -10.20
CA GLY A 280 14.87 21.04 -11.01
C GLY A 280 14.39 19.81 -10.24
N VAL A 281 14.19 18.75 -10.99
CA VAL A 281 13.64 17.47 -10.52
C VAL A 281 14.59 16.35 -10.93
N PHE A 282 14.96 15.49 -9.98
CA PHE A 282 15.69 14.26 -10.26
C PHE A 282 14.70 13.13 -10.50
N VAL A 283 14.83 12.45 -11.63
CA VAL A 283 13.94 11.39 -12.08
C VAL A 283 14.73 10.13 -12.33
N ASP A 284 14.36 9.06 -11.65
CA ASP A 284 14.84 7.71 -11.93
C ASP A 284 14.15 7.16 -13.18
N ILE A 285 14.90 7.03 -14.27
CA ILE A 285 14.43 6.51 -15.56
C ILE A 285 14.86 5.06 -15.83
N GLY A 286 15.42 4.40 -14.81
CA GLY A 286 15.80 3.01 -14.92
C GLY A 286 17.23 2.72 -15.28
N VAL A 287 18.06 3.74 -15.35
CA VAL A 287 19.53 3.62 -15.41
C VAL A 287 20.12 3.90 -14.02
N HIS A 288 21.38 3.51 -13.79
CA HIS A 288 22.04 3.68 -12.48
C HIS A 288 22.23 5.15 -12.04
N GLN A 289 21.79 6.09 -12.83
CA GLN A 289 21.95 7.52 -12.61
C GLN A 289 20.60 8.22 -12.79
N ASP A 290 20.20 9.01 -11.81
CA ASP A 290 19.02 9.85 -11.95
C ASP A 290 19.24 10.93 -13.03
N GLY A 291 18.24 11.13 -13.86
CA GLY A 291 18.24 12.21 -14.84
C GLY A 291 17.72 13.50 -14.21
N LEU A 292 18.30 14.63 -14.61
CA LEU A 292 17.87 15.96 -14.17
C LEU A 292 16.91 16.59 -15.17
N VAL A 293 15.71 16.93 -14.73
CA VAL A 293 14.78 17.82 -15.40
C VAL A 293 14.98 19.22 -14.81
N HIS A 294 15.65 20.11 -15.55
CA HIS A 294 15.82 21.50 -15.12
C HIS A 294 14.45 22.19 -14.98
N ILE A 295 14.30 23.15 -14.07
CA ILE A 295 13.03 23.84 -13.79
C ILE A 295 12.34 24.38 -15.07
N SER A 296 13.09 24.86 -16.04
CA SER A 296 12.56 25.33 -17.33
C SER A 296 12.01 24.22 -18.24
N GLN A 297 12.27 22.96 -17.92
CA GLN A 297 11.86 21.76 -18.64
C GLN A 297 10.77 20.96 -17.92
N VAL A 298 10.33 21.41 -16.73
CA VAL A 298 9.28 20.75 -15.94
C VAL A 298 7.90 21.07 -16.52
N SER A 299 7.62 22.33 -16.86
CA SER A 299 6.30 22.77 -17.32
C SER A 299 6.37 23.78 -18.45
N ASN A 300 5.29 23.84 -19.24
CA ASN A 300 5.10 24.91 -20.25
C ASN A 300 4.69 26.25 -19.62
N LYS A 301 4.19 26.22 -18.37
CA LYS A 301 3.85 27.43 -17.61
C LYS A 301 5.04 27.85 -16.76
N PHE A 302 5.17 29.16 -16.52
CA PHE A 302 6.16 29.66 -15.57
C PHE A 302 5.81 29.14 -14.16
N ILE A 303 6.79 28.53 -13.49
CA ILE A 303 6.69 28.03 -12.12
C ILE A 303 7.84 28.65 -11.30
N LYS A 304 7.59 28.94 -10.04
CA LYS A 304 8.63 29.46 -9.13
C LYS A 304 9.44 28.33 -8.52
N HIS A 305 8.79 27.19 -8.26
CA HIS A 305 9.42 26.01 -7.72
C HIS A 305 8.85 24.73 -8.37
N PRO A 306 9.67 23.70 -8.65
CA PRO A 306 9.18 22.48 -9.30
C PRO A 306 8.11 21.72 -8.52
N SER A 307 8.05 21.85 -7.19
CA SER A 307 7.02 21.25 -6.33
C SER A 307 5.59 21.78 -6.60
N GLU A 308 5.44 22.85 -7.37
CA GLU A 308 4.11 23.30 -7.84
C GLU A 308 3.50 22.35 -8.89
N VAL A 309 4.31 21.47 -9.46
CA VAL A 309 3.91 20.61 -10.59
C VAL A 309 4.07 19.12 -10.23
N VAL A 310 5.11 18.75 -9.49
CA VAL A 310 5.43 17.35 -9.16
C VAL A 310 5.89 17.20 -7.73
N SER A 311 5.65 16.01 -7.18
CA SER A 311 6.08 15.58 -5.85
C SER A 311 7.01 14.36 -5.94
N VAL A 312 7.78 14.13 -4.89
CA VAL A 312 8.60 12.91 -4.77
C VAL A 312 7.67 11.68 -4.80
N GLY A 313 8.02 10.71 -5.63
CA GLY A 313 7.22 9.50 -5.85
C GLY A 313 6.30 9.55 -7.07
N ASP A 314 6.10 10.73 -7.68
CA ASP A 314 5.27 10.84 -8.88
C ASP A 314 5.90 10.09 -10.06
N VAL A 315 5.06 9.42 -10.84
CA VAL A 315 5.44 8.79 -12.10
C VAL A 315 5.24 9.77 -13.24
N VAL A 316 6.33 10.11 -13.91
CA VAL A 316 6.34 11.13 -14.97
C VAL A 316 6.91 10.59 -16.28
N LYS A 317 6.39 11.11 -17.40
CA LYS A 317 7.02 10.88 -18.71
C LYS A 317 8.06 11.94 -18.96
N VAL A 318 9.22 11.52 -19.45
CA VAL A 318 10.34 12.41 -19.76
C VAL A 318 10.95 12.07 -21.12
N VAL A 319 11.48 13.09 -21.78
CA VAL A 319 12.29 12.94 -23.02
C VAL A 319 13.74 13.15 -22.66
N VAL A 320 14.62 12.26 -23.12
CA VAL A 320 16.07 12.43 -23.02
C VAL A 320 16.51 13.57 -23.93
N LEU A 321 17.09 14.61 -23.37
CA LEU A 321 17.62 15.74 -24.13
C LEU A 321 19.09 15.51 -24.50
N GLU A 322 19.89 15.12 -23.51
CA GLU A 322 21.34 14.94 -23.65
C GLU A 322 21.85 13.91 -22.66
N VAL A 323 22.85 13.15 -23.06
CA VAL A 323 23.55 12.18 -22.21
C VAL A 323 25.04 12.48 -22.26
N ASP A 324 25.63 12.85 -21.14
CA ASP A 324 27.07 13.02 -20.97
C ASP A 324 27.63 11.81 -20.21
N GLU A 325 28.11 10.81 -20.95
CA GLU A 325 28.68 9.57 -20.39
C GLU A 325 29.90 9.83 -19.49
N LYS A 326 30.73 10.84 -19.85
CA LYS A 326 31.96 11.14 -19.10
C LYS A 326 31.66 11.74 -17.73
N LYS A 327 30.66 12.60 -17.66
CA LYS A 327 30.22 13.24 -16.41
C LYS A 327 29.10 12.47 -15.73
N LYS A 328 28.63 11.39 -16.32
CA LYS A 328 27.47 10.60 -15.87
C LYS A 328 26.25 11.49 -15.60
N ARG A 329 25.92 12.36 -16.56
CA ARG A 329 24.79 13.28 -16.45
C ARG A 329 23.79 13.00 -17.56
N ILE A 330 22.50 13.03 -17.19
CA ILE A 330 21.38 12.86 -18.09
C ILE A 330 20.48 14.08 -17.94
N SER A 331 20.28 14.80 -19.05
CA SER A 331 19.36 15.93 -19.10
C SER A 331 18.01 15.47 -19.67
N LEU A 332 16.95 15.76 -18.96
CA LEU A 332 15.60 15.32 -19.27
C LEU A 332 14.63 16.50 -19.46
N SER A 333 13.53 16.28 -20.16
CA SER A 333 12.42 17.21 -20.29
C SER A 333 11.08 16.53 -20.07
N MET A 334 10.29 17.01 -19.13
CA MET A 334 8.88 16.67 -18.99
C MET A 334 8.01 17.47 -19.99
N LYS A 335 8.44 18.69 -20.29
CA LYS A 335 7.74 19.61 -21.19
C LYS A 335 7.60 19.07 -22.62
N GLN A 336 8.56 18.28 -23.10
CA GLN A 336 8.59 17.69 -24.44
C GLN A 336 7.97 16.28 -24.48
N ALA A 337 7.73 15.66 -23.33
CA ALA A 337 7.06 14.38 -23.21
C ALA A 337 5.54 14.58 -23.34
N LYS A 338 5.03 14.49 -24.54
CA LYS A 338 3.58 14.55 -24.82
C LYS A 338 3.00 13.15 -24.94
#